data_fb72c62bf5273e68998688950cd0e5d7
#
_entry.id   fb72c62bf5273e68998688950cd0e5d7
#
_cell.length_a   1.000
_cell.length_b   1.000
_cell.length_c   1.000
_cell.angle_alpha   90.00
_cell.angle_beta   90.00
_cell.angle_gamma   90.00
#
_symmetry.space_group_name_H-M   'P 1'
#
loop_
_entity.id
_entity.type
_entity.pdbx_description
1 polymer ?
#
loop_
_entity_poly.entity_id
_entity_poly.type
_entity_poly.pdbx_seq_one_letter_code
_entity_poly.pdbx_strand_id
1 'polypeptide(L)'
;MRRDVLIVGFGLAGWALTESLKTHGISFVVFDPLKNYSSKSATGIFNPIVLKRFRSVWNADAIMEQSIPYYAQSKYKEAFHPTSIYRVLASVSEQNDWAVASDKPDLSRYLSPKIFHNPNANILTPFGMGVVEHTGWIDTNKLLTIAYRELNHQGCFAEEVFDYNALEVSKEKVKYKNIEANHVIFAEGVGI
;
A
#
# COMPACT_ATOMS: atom_id res chain seq x y z
N MET A 1 2.55 27.30 16.43
CA MET A 1 3.34 26.04 16.42
C MET A 1 4.07 25.96 15.08
N ARG A 2 5.34 25.52 15.05
CA ARG A 2 6.07 25.39 13.78
C ARG A 2 6.30 23.92 13.44
N ARG A 3 6.13 23.55 12.18
CA ARG A 3 6.38 22.22 11.61
C ARG A 3 7.11 22.38 10.26
N ASP A 4 7.73 21.30 9.76
CA ASP A 4 8.29 21.31 8.42
C ASP A 4 7.19 21.04 7.39
N VAL A 5 6.25 20.12 7.68
CA VAL A 5 5.22 19.66 6.74
C VAL A 5 3.84 19.63 7.39
N LEU A 6 2.85 20.18 6.68
CA LEU A 6 1.42 19.86 6.89
C LEU A 6 1.01 18.75 5.93
N ILE A 7 0.33 17.74 6.42
CA ILE A 7 -0.22 16.65 5.59
C ILE A 7 -1.72 16.68 5.71
N VAL A 8 -2.42 16.72 4.59
CA VAL A 8 -3.87 16.67 4.51
C VAL A 8 -4.28 15.33 3.92
N GLY A 9 -4.96 14.50 4.70
CA GLY A 9 -5.33 13.14 4.34
C GLY A 9 -4.44 12.06 4.96
N PHE A 10 -5.07 11.03 5.54
CA PHE A 10 -4.41 9.91 6.21
C PHE A 10 -4.87 8.55 5.64
N GLY A 11 -4.90 8.44 4.32
CA GLY A 11 -4.96 7.15 3.62
C GLY A 11 -3.58 6.49 3.57
N LEU A 12 -3.42 5.43 2.77
CA LEU A 12 -2.13 4.74 2.61
C LEU A 12 -1.00 5.67 2.15
N ALA A 13 -1.30 6.63 1.28
CA ALA A 13 -0.30 7.61 0.81
C ALA A 13 0.16 8.54 1.93
N GLY A 14 -0.80 9.13 2.68
CA GLY A 14 -0.49 9.99 3.83
C GLY A 14 0.27 9.23 4.92
N TRP A 15 -0.15 8.01 5.22
CA TRP A 15 0.56 7.14 6.14
C TRP A 15 2.02 6.88 5.69
N ALA A 16 2.23 6.43 4.45
CA ALA A 16 3.58 6.15 3.93
C ALA A 16 4.48 7.38 3.99
N LEU A 17 3.92 8.56 3.69
CA LEU A 17 4.63 9.83 3.84
C LEU A 17 5.04 10.08 5.29
N THR A 18 4.15 9.86 6.28
CA THR A 18 4.52 10.05 7.70
C THR A 18 5.65 9.14 8.14
N GLU A 19 5.67 7.87 7.69
CA GLU A 19 6.76 6.95 8.00
C GLU A 19 8.09 7.41 7.37
N SER A 20 8.04 7.89 6.13
CA SER A 20 9.23 8.45 5.46
C SER A 20 9.75 9.69 6.18
N LEU A 21 8.89 10.63 6.56
CA LEU A 21 9.28 11.85 7.26
C LEU A 21 9.88 11.55 8.64
N LYS A 22 9.32 10.58 9.38
CA LYS A 22 9.89 10.13 10.66
C LYS A 22 11.31 9.59 10.50
N THR A 23 11.54 8.77 9.47
CA THR A 23 12.87 8.20 9.20
C THR A 23 13.92 9.29 8.93
N HIS A 24 13.51 10.44 8.38
CA HIS A 24 14.38 11.56 8.08
C HIS A 24 14.40 12.65 9.16
N GLY A 25 13.71 12.44 10.28
CA GLY A 25 13.64 13.41 11.37
C GLY A 25 12.91 14.72 11.01
N ILE A 26 12.04 14.70 9.98
CA ILE A 26 11.27 15.86 9.51
C ILE A 26 10.00 15.97 10.34
N SER A 27 9.76 17.15 10.92
CA SER A 27 8.59 17.39 11.74
C SER A 27 7.34 17.63 10.89
N PHE A 28 6.21 17.05 11.30
CA PHE A 28 4.97 17.20 10.56
C PHE A 28 3.74 17.20 11.48
N VAL A 29 2.60 17.53 10.91
CA VAL A 29 1.28 17.28 11.49
C VAL A 29 0.32 16.86 10.40
N VAL A 30 -0.54 15.88 10.74
CA VAL A 30 -1.55 15.32 9.84
C VAL A 30 -2.93 15.87 10.20
N PHE A 31 -3.71 16.22 9.19
CA PHE A 31 -5.13 16.58 9.30
C PHE A 31 -5.96 15.57 8.53
N ASP A 32 -6.86 14.87 9.22
CA ASP A 32 -7.79 13.93 8.60
C ASP A 32 -9.00 13.70 9.50
N PRO A 33 -10.23 13.75 8.99
CA PRO A 33 -11.43 13.52 9.81
C PRO A 33 -11.70 12.06 10.13
N LEU A 34 -10.83 11.13 9.71
CA LEU A 34 -10.95 9.67 9.85
C LEU A 34 -12.27 9.08 9.33
N LYS A 35 -12.91 9.79 8.42
CA LYS A 35 -14.16 9.39 7.76
C LYS A 35 -13.83 8.61 6.49
N ASN A 36 -14.82 8.01 5.89
CA ASN A 36 -14.75 7.10 4.74
C ASN A 36 -13.67 7.43 3.71
N TYR A 37 -12.68 6.57 3.59
CA TYR A 37 -11.66 6.65 2.54
C TYR A 37 -11.43 5.31 1.87
N SER A 38 -10.99 5.34 0.62
CA SER A 38 -10.75 4.15 -0.21
C SER A 38 -9.74 3.19 0.39
N SER A 39 -8.77 3.68 1.16
CA SER A 39 -7.78 2.84 1.86
C SER A 39 -8.41 1.92 2.91
N LYS A 40 -9.53 2.28 3.53
CA LYS A 40 -10.26 1.40 4.46
C LYS A 40 -11.02 0.28 3.75
N SER A 41 -11.42 0.52 2.50
CA SER A 41 -12.16 -0.45 1.68
C SER A 41 -11.24 -1.27 0.78
N ALA A 42 -9.94 -0.98 0.79
CA ALA A 42 -8.97 -1.69 -0.02
C ALA A 42 -8.78 -3.13 0.49
N THR A 43 -8.68 -4.08 -0.44
CA THR A 43 -8.36 -5.48 -0.11
C THR A 43 -6.96 -5.67 0.43
N GLY A 44 -6.09 -4.67 0.20
CA GLY A 44 -4.69 -4.69 0.65
C GLY A 44 -3.79 -5.70 -0.07
N ILE A 45 -4.26 -6.35 -1.12
CA ILE A 45 -3.45 -7.33 -1.87
C ILE A 45 -2.24 -6.65 -2.48
N PHE A 46 -1.06 -7.22 -2.24
CA PHE A 46 0.16 -6.87 -2.94
C PHE A 46 0.59 -8.01 -3.86
N ASN A 47 0.94 -7.66 -5.08
CA ASN A 47 1.25 -8.60 -6.14
C ASN A 47 2.24 -7.98 -7.14
N PRO A 48 3.42 -8.59 -7.36
CA PRO A 48 4.41 -8.08 -8.29
C PRO A 48 4.07 -8.30 -9.77
N ILE A 49 2.99 -9.02 -10.07
CA ILE A 49 2.65 -9.48 -11.43
C ILE A 49 1.32 -8.91 -11.91
N VAL A 50 1.29 -8.37 -13.12
CA VAL A 50 0.04 -8.06 -13.83
C VAL A 50 -0.50 -9.37 -14.43
N LEU A 51 -1.33 -10.07 -13.65
CA LEU A 51 -1.82 -11.43 -13.97
C LEU A 51 -2.56 -11.54 -15.30
N LYS A 52 -3.25 -10.47 -15.73
CA LYS A 52 -3.94 -10.47 -17.05
C LYS A 52 -3.00 -10.57 -18.24
N ARG A 53 -1.73 -10.19 -18.07
CA ARG A 53 -0.76 -10.05 -19.16
C ARG A 53 0.52 -10.83 -18.92
N PHE A 54 0.62 -11.53 -17.80
CA PHE A 54 1.82 -12.24 -17.34
C PHE A 54 3.12 -11.43 -17.52
N ARG A 55 3.18 -10.30 -16.87
CA ARG A 55 4.38 -9.45 -16.84
C ARG A 55 4.51 -8.76 -15.49
N SER A 56 5.74 -8.47 -15.10
CA SER A 56 6.00 -7.78 -13.83
C SER A 56 5.47 -6.36 -13.83
N VAL A 57 5.12 -5.86 -12.66
CA VAL A 57 4.86 -4.43 -12.46
C VAL A 57 6.18 -3.67 -12.56
N TRP A 58 6.08 -2.35 -12.78
CA TRP A 58 7.27 -1.51 -12.82
C TRP A 58 8.08 -1.65 -11.52
N ASN A 59 9.39 -1.90 -11.67
CA ASN A 59 10.35 -2.00 -10.57
C ASN A 59 9.97 -3.03 -9.48
N ALA A 60 9.33 -4.14 -9.87
CA ALA A 60 8.79 -5.14 -8.96
C ALA A 60 9.81 -5.63 -7.93
N ASP A 61 11.01 -6.02 -8.38
CA ASP A 61 12.04 -6.59 -7.52
C ASP A 61 12.45 -5.63 -6.41
N ALA A 62 12.80 -4.39 -6.75
CA ALA A 62 13.23 -3.40 -5.75
C ALA A 62 12.08 -3.05 -4.77
N ILE A 63 10.84 -2.95 -5.28
CA ILE A 63 9.67 -2.69 -4.43
C ILE A 63 9.45 -3.84 -3.45
N MET A 64 9.48 -5.10 -3.91
CA MET A 64 9.23 -6.27 -3.07
C MET A 64 10.36 -6.52 -2.07
N GLU A 65 11.62 -6.34 -2.49
CA GLU A 65 12.80 -6.47 -1.63
C GLU A 65 12.81 -5.46 -0.48
N GLN A 66 12.29 -4.27 -0.71
CA GLN A 66 12.17 -3.25 0.32
C GLN A 66 10.91 -3.44 1.18
N SER A 67 9.77 -3.71 0.57
CA SER A 67 8.46 -3.70 1.24
C SER A 67 8.25 -4.93 2.13
N ILE A 68 8.58 -6.13 1.66
CA ILE A 68 8.33 -7.36 2.42
C ILE A 68 9.08 -7.36 3.76
N PRO A 69 10.39 -7.10 3.83
CA PRO A 69 11.11 -7.02 5.11
C PRO A 69 10.60 -5.89 6.00
N TYR A 70 10.25 -4.74 5.41
CA TYR A 70 9.71 -3.62 6.16
C TYR A 70 8.45 -4.02 6.92
N TYR A 71 7.46 -4.60 6.24
CA TYR A 71 6.21 -5.03 6.91
C TYR A 71 6.43 -6.18 7.88
N ALA A 72 7.24 -7.17 7.53
CA ALA A 72 7.49 -8.34 8.35
C ALA A 72 8.20 -8.04 9.68
N GLN A 73 9.05 -7.01 9.71
CA GLN A 73 9.88 -6.67 10.86
C GLN A 73 9.43 -5.42 11.62
N SER A 74 8.52 -4.62 11.04
CA SER A 74 8.04 -3.39 11.64
C SER A 74 6.94 -3.62 12.68
N LYS A 75 6.52 -2.53 13.33
CA LYS A 75 5.31 -2.50 14.17
C LYS A 75 4.02 -2.91 13.44
N TYR A 76 4.04 -2.96 12.10
CA TYR A 76 2.91 -3.35 11.25
C TYR A 76 2.86 -4.85 10.93
N LYS A 77 3.76 -5.66 11.49
CA LYS A 77 3.83 -7.12 11.24
C LYS A 77 2.51 -7.86 11.45
N GLU A 78 1.70 -7.41 12.38
CA GLU A 78 0.40 -8.01 12.65
C GLU A 78 -0.68 -7.68 11.59
N ALA A 79 -0.44 -6.68 10.74
CA ALA A 79 -1.28 -6.36 9.60
C ALA A 79 -0.77 -6.99 8.29
N PHE A 80 0.40 -7.62 8.31
CA PHE A 80 1.05 -8.20 7.15
C PHE A 80 0.82 -9.71 7.08
N HIS A 81 0.19 -10.17 5.99
CA HIS A 81 -0.20 -11.56 5.79
C HIS A 81 0.36 -12.08 4.46
N PRO A 82 1.62 -12.60 4.46
CA PRO A 82 2.19 -13.21 3.27
C PRO A 82 1.44 -14.49 2.94
N THR A 83 1.05 -14.65 1.69
CA THR A 83 0.39 -15.85 1.16
C THR A 83 0.52 -15.86 -0.36
N SER A 84 0.50 -17.04 -0.98
CA SER A 84 0.50 -17.15 -2.43
C SER A 84 -0.86 -16.78 -3.03
N ILE A 85 -0.83 -16.19 -4.23
CA ILE A 85 -2.02 -15.97 -5.04
C ILE A 85 -2.15 -17.11 -6.04
N TYR A 86 -3.35 -17.67 -6.16
CA TYR A 86 -3.68 -18.73 -7.08
C TYR A 86 -4.50 -18.17 -8.25
N ARG A 87 -3.94 -18.24 -9.44
CA ARG A 87 -4.61 -17.85 -10.67
C ARG A 87 -5.30 -19.07 -11.29
N VAL A 88 -6.62 -19.11 -11.28
CA VAL A 88 -7.38 -20.13 -12.02
C VAL A 88 -7.14 -19.93 -13.51
N LEU A 89 -6.69 -20.98 -14.18
CA LEU A 89 -6.41 -20.96 -15.62
C LEU A 89 -7.68 -21.35 -16.37
N ALA A 90 -7.99 -20.59 -17.43
CA ALA A 90 -9.25 -20.69 -18.15
C ALA A 90 -9.20 -21.68 -19.33
N SER A 91 -7.99 -22.08 -19.78
CA SER A 91 -7.81 -22.94 -20.96
C SER A 91 -6.42 -23.56 -21.00
N VAL A 92 -6.24 -24.54 -21.88
CA VAL A 92 -4.91 -25.10 -22.21
C VAL A 92 -3.99 -24.01 -22.80
N SER A 93 -4.54 -23.08 -23.57
CA SER A 93 -3.75 -21.95 -24.08
C SER A 93 -3.20 -21.11 -22.94
N GLU A 94 -4.00 -20.83 -21.92
CA GLU A 94 -3.53 -20.06 -20.77
C GLU A 94 -2.52 -20.84 -19.91
N GLN A 95 -2.60 -22.18 -19.86
CA GLN A 95 -1.55 -23.01 -19.26
C GLN A 95 -0.22 -22.86 -20.00
N ASN A 96 -0.26 -22.89 -21.34
CA ASN A 96 0.94 -22.70 -22.16
C ASN A 96 1.52 -21.29 -21.98
N ASP A 97 0.66 -20.26 -21.96
CA ASP A 97 1.08 -18.89 -21.70
C ASP A 97 1.71 -18.75 -20.33
N TRP A 98 1.16 -19.44 -19.33
CA TRP A 98 1.73 -19.48 -17.96
C TRP A 98 3.11 -20.15 -17.96
N ALA A 99 3.26 -21.30 -18.60
CA ALA A 99 4.53 -22.01 -18.69
C ALA A 99 5.61 -21.14 -19.34
N VAL A 100 5.29 -20.50 -20.47
CA VAL A 100 6.21 -19.54 -21.13
C VAL A 100 6.52 -18.35 -20.25
N ALA A 101 5.54 -17.84 -19.50
CA ALA A 101 5.76 -16.70 -18.62
C ALA A 101 6.65 -17.07 -17.43
N SER A 102 6.46 -18.24 -16.82
CA SER A 102 7.24 -18.68 -15.66
C SER A 102 8.72 -18.92 -15.96
N ASP A 103 9.09 -19.10 -17.24
CA ASP A 103 10.48 -19.24 -17.67
C ASP A 103 11.19 -17.90 -17.94
N LYS A 104 10.44 -16.78 -17.96
CA LYS A 104 11.04 -15.45 -18.20
C LYS A 104 11.86 -15.01 -17.00
N PRO A 105 13.05 -14.43 -17.19
CA PRO A 105 13.96 -14.04 -16.11
C PRO A 105 13.33 -13.07 -15.08
N ASP A 106 12.47 -12.16 -15.54
CA ASP A 106 11.78 -11.18 -14.71
C ASP A 106 10.54 -11.72 -13.99
N LEU A 107 10.10 -12.94 -14.32
CA LEU A 107 8.90 -13.56 -13.79
C LEU A 107 9.17 -14.86 -13.03
N SER A 108 10.23 -15.59 -13.36
CA SER A 108 10.56 -16.92 -12.78
C SER A 108 10.72 -16.91 -11.26
N ARG A 109 11.06 -15.77 -10.71
CA ARG A 109 11.13 -15.54 -9.27
C ARG A 109 9.75 -15.52 -8.61
N TYR A 110 8.71 -15.16 -9.35
CA TYR A 110 7.36 -14.93 -8.86
C TYR A 110 6.36 -15.98 -9.30
N LEU A 111 6.55 -16.57 -10.47
CA LEU A 111 5.63 -17.56 -11.05
C LEU A 111 6.17 -18.97 -10.88
N SER A 112 5.42 -19.81 -10.16
CA SER A 112 5.75 -21.23 -10.10
C SER A 112 5.50 -21.89 -11.48
N PRO A 113 6.47 -22.63 -12.02
CA PRO A 113 6.28 -23.35 -13.28
C PRO A 113 5.31 -24.54 -13.16
N LYS A 114 5.04 -24.96 -11.91
CA LYS A 114 4.12 -26.08 -11.63
C LYS A 114 2.68 -25.62 -11.63
N ILE A 115 1.82 -26.34 -12.37
CA ILE A 115 0.38 -26.16 -12.29
C ILE A 115 -0.13 -26.83 -11.02
N PHE A 116 -0.86 -26.10 -10.21
CA PHE A 116 -1.48 -26.57 -9.00
C PHE A 116 -2.90 -27.06 -9.29
N HIS A 117 -3.24 -28.24 -8.79
CA HIS A 117 -4.60 -28.78 -8.86
C HIS A 117 -5.26 -28.71 -7.47
N ASN A 118 -6.31 -27.89 -7.38
CA ASN A 118 -6.99 -27.68 -6.12
C ASN A 118 -7.77 -28.93 -5.68
N PRO A 119 -7.52 -29.45 -4.48
CA PRO A 119 -8.27 -30.61 -3.98
C PRO A 119 -9.71 -30.28 -3.55
N ASN A 120 -10.08 -29.01 -3.43
CA ASN A 120 -11.42 -28.59 -3.05
C ASN A 120 -12.38 -28.65 -4.25
N ALA A 121 -13.28 -29.64 -4.26
CA ALA A 121 -14.24 -29.86 -5.32
C ALA A 121 -15.24 -28.68 -5.55
N ASN A 122 -15.36 -27.78 -4.58
CA ASN A 122 -16.23 -26.59 -4.72
C ASN A 122 -15.60 -25.47 -5.56
N ILE A 123 -14.33 -25.58 -5.92
CA ILE A 123 -13.63 -24.60 -6.78
C ILE A 123 -13.30 -25.27 -8.11
N LEU A 124 -14.01 -24.87 -9.15
CA LEU A 124 -13.78 -25.39 -10.51
C LEU A 124 -12.44 -24.88 -11.06
N THR A 125 -11.52 -25.82 -11.26
CA THR A 125 -10.19 -25.55 -11.82
C THR A 125 -9.83 -26.59 -12.87
N PRO A 126 -10.62 -26.71 -13.96
CA PRO A 126 -10.44 -27.80 -14.95
C PRO A 126 -9.07 -27.76 -15.63
N PHE A 127 -8.47 -26.59 -15.74
CA PHE A 127 -7.13 -26.37 -16.28
C PHE A 127 -6.08 -26.09 -15.19
N GLY A 128 -6.41 -26.36 -13.90
CA GLY A 128 -5.53 -26.08 -12.79
C GLY A 128 -5.36 -24.60 -12.49
N MET A 129 -4.38 -24.31 -11.65
CA MET A 129 -4.05 -22.95 -11.20
C MET A 129 -2.55 -22.70 -11.30
N GLY A 130 -2.17 -21.52 -11.75
CA GLY A 130 -0.83 -21.00 -11.60
C GLY A 130 -0.66 -20.39 -10.20
N VAL A 131 0.54 -20.53 -9.62
CA VAL A 131 0.85 -20.01 -8.29
C VAL A 131 1.79 -18.82 -8.41
N VAL A 132 1.41 -17.70 -7.81
CA VAL A 132 2.25 -16.50 -7.69
C VAL A 132 2.79 -16.43 -6.28
N GLU A 133 4.10 -16.41 -6.16
CA GLU A 133 4.83 -16.34 -4.90
C GLU A 133 5.23 -14.90 -4.58
N HIS A 134 5.73 -14.65 -3.38
CA HIS A 134 6.07 -13.31 -2.88
C HIS A 134 4.89 -12.33 -2.93
N THR A 135 3.71 -12.82 -2.66
CA THR A 135 2.46 -12.08 -2.61
C THR A 135 1.83 -12.14 -1.22
N GLY A 136 0.71 -11.48 -1.05
CA GLY A 136 -0.06 -11.51 0.18
C GLY A 136 -1.04 -10.36 0.26
N TRP A 137 -1.45 -10.05 1.46
CA TRP A 137 -2.32 -8.91 1.72
C TRP A 137 -1.94 -8.21 3.03
N ILE A 138 -2.28 -6.95 3.09
CA ILE A 138 -2.10 -6.10 4.26
C ILE A 138 -3.49 -5.71 4.76
N ASP A 139 -3.77 -5.95 6.04
CA ASP A 139 -4.93 -5.37 6.70
C ASP A 139 -4.73 -3.86 6.82
N THR A 140 -5.24 -3.15 5.83
CA THR A 140 -5.07 -1.69 5.73
C THR A 140 -5.75 -0.95 6.88
N ASN A 141 -6.87 -1.47 7.41
CA ASN A 141 -7.55 -0.91 8.57
C ASN A 141 -6.69 -1.04 9.83
N LYS A 142 -6.14 -2.23 10.06
CA LYS A 142 -5.27 -2.49 11.21
C LYS A 142 -4.00 -1.64 11.13
N LEU A 143 -3.36 -1.58 9.95
CA LEU A 143 -2.19 -0.76 9.70
C LEU A 143 -2.43 0.71 10.01
N LEU A 144 -3.48 1.30 9.43
CA LEU A 144 -3.83 2.71 9.63
C LEU A 144 -4.24 3.00 11.08
N THR A 145 -4.88 2.04 11.76
CA THR A 145 -5.24 2.18 13.18
C THR A 145 -4.00 2.22 14.07
N ILE A 146 -3.01 1.35 13.82
CA ILE A 146 -1.73 1.35 14.56
C ILE A 146 -1.03 2.70 14.38
N ALA A 147 -0.93 3.16 13.13
CA ALA A 147 -0.27 4.42 12.80
C ALA A 147 -0.99 5.65 13.40
N TYR A 148 -2.31 5.70 13.31
CA TYR A 148 -3.12 6.76 13.91
C TYR A 148 -2.88 6.87 15.42
N ARG A 149 -2.96 5.74 16.15
CA ARG A 149 -2.74 5.74 17.61
C ARG A 149 -1.39 6.31 17.99
N GLU A 150 -0.36 5.94 17.26
CA GLU A 150 0.98 6.46 17.48
C GLU A 150 1.06 7.97 17.23
N LEU A 151 0.58 8.45 16.07
CA LEU A 151 0.62 9.87 15.71
C LEU A 151 -0.21 10.73 16.65
N ASN A 152 -1.37 10.23 17.07
CA ASN A 152 -2.21 10.91 18.04
C ASN A 152 -1.53 11.03 19.41
N HIS A 153 -0.91 9.95 19.89
CA HIS A 153 -0.14 9.96 21.13
C HIS A 153 1.06 10.94 21.07
N GLN A 154 1.67 11.09 19.91
CA GLN A 154 2.78 12.02 19.66
C GLN A 154 2.33 13.49 19.47
N GLY A 155 1.04 13.77 19.44
CA GLY A 155 0.49 15.10 19.15
C GLY A 155 0.77 15.56 17.71
N CYS A 156 0.92 14.61 16.77
CA CYS A 156 1.19 14.86 15.36
C CYS A 156 -0.04 14.63 14.47
N PHE A 157 -1.24 14.48 15.07
CA PHE A 157 -2.49 14.23 14.35
C PHE A 157 -3.60 15.14 14.86
N ALA A 158 -4.32 15.75 13.94
CA ALA A 158 -5.54 16.53 14.19
C ALA A 158 -6.71 15.85 13.50
N GLU A 159 -7.64 15.28 14.30
CA GLU A 159 -8.86 14.64 13.77
C GLU A 159 -9.89 15.72 13.43
N GLU A 160 -9.72 16.35 12.28
CA GLU A 160 -10.63 17.39 11.80
C GLU A 160 -10.69 17.43 10.28
N VAL A 161 -11.78 17.97 9.75
CA VAL A 161 -11.90 18.32 8.33
C VAL A 161 -11.00 19.52 8.05
N PHE A 162 -10.15 19.42 7.04
CA PHE A 162 -9.27 20.50 6.66
C PHE A 162 -10.09 21.67 6.03
N ASP A 163 -9.90 22.87 6.56
CA ASP A 163 -10.54 24.08 6.04
C ASP A 163 -9.61 24.80 5.05
N TYR A 164 -9.85 24.62 3.77
CA TYR A 164 -9.03 25.24 2.72
C TYR A 164 -9.04 26.77 2.76
N ASN A 165 -10.11 27.37 3.30
CA ASN A 165 -10.19 28.84 3.40
C ASN A 165 -9.29 29.39 4.51
N ALA A 166 -8.90 28.54 5.47
CA ALA A 166 -7.94 28.91 6.52
C ALA A 166 -6.46 28.72 6.11
N LEU A 167 -6.22 28.23 4.88
CA LEU A 167 -4.87 27.99 4.36
C LEU A 167 -4.32 29.24 3.69
N GLU A 168 -3.25 29.77 4.22
CA GLU A 168 -2.47 30.86 3.62
C GLU A 168 -1.16 30.30 3.07
N VAL A 169 -0.90 30.50 1.76
CA VAL A 169 0.33 30.04 1.09
C VAL A 169 1.11 31.23 0.59
N SER A 170 2.38 31.32 0.97
CA SER A 170 3.33 32.30 0.47
C SER A 170 4.51 31.62 -0.22
N LYS A 171 5.43 32.39 -0.79
CA LYS A 171 6.65 31.84 -1.39
C LYS A 171 7.57 31.13 -0.38
N GLU A 172 7.53 31.52 0.87
CA GLU A 172 8.47 31.07 1.88
C GLU A 172 7.86 30.06 2.85
N LYS A 173 6.55 30.15 3.09
CA LYS A 173 5.87 29.34 4.11
C LYS A 173 4.37 29.16 3.85
N VAL A 174 3.87 28.19 4.54
CA VAL A 174 2.44 27.87 4.63
C VAL A 174 1.96 28.17 6.05
N LYS A 175 0.80 28.78 6.19
CA LYS A 175 0.14 28.99 7.47
C LYS A 175 -1.25 28.40 7.45
N TYR A 176 -1.57 27.63 8.47
CA TYR A 176 -2.88 27.05 8.67
C TYR A 176 -3.28 27.21 10.13
N LYS A 177 -4.31 28.00 10.41
CA LYS A 177 -4.72 28.36 11.76
C LYS A 177 -3.50 28.91 12.57
N ASN A 178 -3.13 28.24 13.66
CA ASN A 178 -2.00 28.58 14.52
C ASN A 178 -0.69 27.84 14.18
N ILE A 179 -0.64 27.14 13.05
CA ILE A 179 0.50 26.37 12.61
C ILE A 179 1.16 27.05 11.41
N GLU A 180 2.48 27.18 11.45
CA GLU A 180 3.32 27.55 10.33
C GLU A 180 4.14 26.36 9.87
N ALA A 181 4.22 26.12 8.56
CA ALA A 181 5.04 25.07 7.98
C ALA A 181 5.78 25.52 6.74
N ASN A 182 6.79 24.76 6.35
CA ASN A 182 7.54 25.00 5.11
C ASN A 182 6.75 24.50 3.89
N HIS A 183 6.01 23.40 4.05
CA HIS A 183 5.28 22.74 2.98
C HIS A 183 3.89 22.27 3.44
N VAL A 184 2.96 22.18 2.48
CA VAL A 184 1.70 21.44 2.63
C VAL A 184 1.65 20.35 1.56
N ILE A 185 1.25 19.13 1.94
CA ILE A 185 1.11 17.98 1.04
C ILE A 185 -0.30 17.43 1.19
N PHE A 186 -1.03 17.40 0.06
CA PHE A 186 -2.36 16.84 -0.03
C PHE A 186 -2.29 15.37 -0.43
N ALA A 187 -2.79 14.50 0.43
CA ALA A 187 -2.82 13.05 0.26
C ALA A 187 -4.25 12.50 0.44
N GLU A 188 -5.25 13.25 -0.03
CA GLU A 188 -6.68 13.04 0.22
C GLU A 188 -7.31 11.98 -0.69
N GLY A 189 -6.57 11.51 -1.68
CA GLY A 189 -7.08 10.53 -2.65
C GLY A 189 -8.17 11.12 -3.55
N VAL A 190 -9.30 10.44 -3.62
CA VAL A 190 -10.48 10.87 -4.41
C VAL A 190 -11.47 11.72 -3.61
N GLY A 191 -11.10 12.16 -2.42
CA GLY A 191 -11.96 12.87 -1.48
C GLY A 191 -11.96 14.39 -1.63
N ILE A 192 -11.47 14.92 -2.78
CA ILE A 192 -11.48 16.37 -3.07
C ILE A 192 -12.79 16.74 -3.73
#